data_20093c5205059af286765cd45a890f60
#
_entry.id   20093c5205059af286765cd45a890f60
#
_cell.length_a   1.000
_cell.length_b   1.000
_cell.length_c   1.000
_cell.angle_alpha   90.00
_cell.angle_beta   90.00
_cell.angle_gamma   90.00
#
_symmetry.space_group_name_H-M   'P 1'
#
loop_
_entity.id
_entity.type
_entity.pdbx_description
1 polymer ?
#
loop_
_entity_poly.entity_id
_entity_poly.type
_entity_poly.pdbx_seq_one_letter_code
_entity_poly.pdbx_strand_id
1 'polypeptide(L)'
;MQVLLVNGSPHQHGCTFTTLDEVRKTLEEEGIGTQIYWVGTKPIAGCIDCRKCGTLKRCVFNDKVNEFLGMAASFDGFFFGTPVHWSASDGFLTSFLSRAFFVCQNGDLDTFYLKPAAGVVSARRAGTTSTWDQINKYFGILEMPIVTSQYWNQVHGRTPDEVRQDIEGMQTMRTLARNMAYMLRCKEAAKKAGVPLPKREPVILTDFIR
;
A
#
# COMPACT_ATOMS: atom_id res chain seq x y z
N MET A 1 -3.07 9.95 14.46
CA MET A 1 -3.04 8.86 13.45
C MET A 1 -2.05 9.24 12.37
N GLN A 2 -1.30 8.27 11.83
CA GLN A 2 -0.24 8.47 10.82
C GLN A 2 -0.45 7.53 9.64
N VAL A 3 -0.30 8.03 8.42
CA VAL A 3 -0.45 7.24 7.18
C VAL A 3 0.84 7.28 6.38
N LEU A 4 1.31 6.12 5.94
CA LEU A 4 2.48 5.98 5.08
C LEU A 4 2.06 5.84 3.62
N LEU A 5 2.56 6.74 2.76
CA LEU A 5 2.31 6.72 1.32
C LEU A 5 3.57 6.21 0.61
N VAL A 6 3.52 5.01 0.08
CA VAL A 6 4.64 4.35 -0.58
C VAL A 6 4.64 4.69 -2.07
N ASN A 7 5.63 5.44 -2.53
CA ASN A 7 5.85 5.72 -3.94
C ASN A 7 6.73 4.62 -4.57
N GLY A 8 6.10 3.69 -5.30
CA GLY A 8 6.75 2.60 -6.00
C GLY A 8 7.25 2.95 -7.41
N SER A 9 7.08 4.21 -7.84
CA SER A 9 7.58 4.67 -9.14
C SER A 9 9.10 4.84 -9.14
N PRO A 10 9.81 4.50 -10.24
CA PRO A 10 11.22 4.85 -10.39
C PRO A 10 11.44 6.38 -10.46
N HIS A 11 10.40 7.16 -10.76
CA HIS A 11 10.44 8.62 -10.77
C HIS A 11 9.98 9.21 -9.43
N GLN A 12 10.93 9.73 -8.64
CA GLN A 12 10.64 10.26 -7.30
C GLN A 12 9.52 11.30 -7.28
N HIS A 13 9.51 12.21 -8.25
CA HIS A 13 8.55 13.31 -8.37
C HIS A 13 7.71 13.21 -9.67
N GLY A 14 7.42 11.98 -10.14
CA GLY A 14 6.63 11.73 -11.33
C GLY A 14 5.11 11.72 -11.08
N CYS A 15 4.36 11.14 -12.03
CA CYS A 15 2.90 11.04 -11.98
C CYS A 15 2.39 10.36 -10.70
N THR A 16 2.99 9.24 -10.31
CA THR A 16 2.62 8.53 -9.08
C THR A 16 2.82 9.39 -7.82
N PHE A 17 3.93 10.12 -7.76
CA PHE A 17 4.15 11.06 -6.65
C PHE A 17 3.07 12.16 -6.63
N THR A 18 2.75 12.76 -7.78
CA THR A 18 1.72 13.81 -7.89
C THR A 18 0.37 13.30 -7.39
N THR A 19 0.04 12.06 -7.70
CA THR A 19 -1.17 11.38 -7.24
C THR A 19 -1.17 11.18 -5.72
N LEU A 20 -0.07 10.67 -5.17
CA LEU A 20 0.10 10.48 -3.72
C LEU A 20 0.16 11.80 -2.97
N ASP A 21 0.68 12.87 -3.58
CA ASP A 21 0.73 14.21 -2.98
C ASP A 21 -0.66 14.83 -2.83
N GLU A 22 -1.59 14.56 -3.76
CA GLU A 22 -2.99 14.95 -3.60
C GLU A 22 -3.66 14.20 -2.45
N VAL A 23 -3.41 12.90 -2.33
CA VAL A 23 -3.86 12.09 -1.18
C VAL A 23 -3.28 12.64 0.12
N ARG A 24 -1.97 12.94 0.15
CA ARG A 24 -1.27 13.50 1.30
C ARG A 24 -1.91 14.79 1.79
N LYS A 25 -2.07 15.76 0.88
CA LYS A 25 -2.68 17.07 1.19
C LYS A 25 -4.06 16.91 1.80
N THR A 26 -4.90 16.06 1.18
CA THR A 26 -6.25 15.83 1.66
C THR A 26 -6.27 15.14 3.05
N LEU A 27 -5.37 14.19 3.30
CA LEU A 27 -5.24 13.57 4.63
C LEU A 27 -4.81 14.59 5.69
N GLU A 28 -3.88 15.49 5.35
CA GLU A 28 -3.44 16.56 6.26
C GLU A 28 -4.55 17.57 6.55
N GLU A 29 -5.38 17.93 5.56
CA GLU A 29 -6.62 18.70 5.76
C GLU A 29 -7.59 18.00 6.71
N GLU A 30 -7.64 16.66 6.68
CA GLU A 30 -8.42 15.83 7.59
C GLU A 30 -7.74 15.62 8.98
N GLY A 31 -6.61 16.26 9.26
CA GLY A 31 -5.88 16.15 10.52
C GLY A 31 -5.13 14.83 10.71
N ILE A 32 -4.84 14.11 9.64
CA ILE A 32 -4.06 12.86 9.65
C ILE A 32 -2.62 13.19 9.26
N GLY A 33 -1.65 12.81 10.08
CA GLY A 33 -0.23 12.96 9.77
C GLY A 33 0.18 12.01 8.65
N THR A 34 1.12 12.43 7.81
CA THR A 34 1.52 11.67 6.63
C THR A 34 3.04 11.63 6.44
N GLN A 35 3.50 10.59 5.78
CA GLN A 35 4.87 10.50 5.28
C GLN A 35 4.86 9.82 3.91
N ILE A 36 5.60 10.39 2.94
CA ILE A 36 5.85 9.73 1.65
C ILE A 36 7.18 8.98 1.74
N TYR A 37 7.13 7.67 1.47
CA TYR A 37 8.28 6.79 1.38
C TYR A 37 8.54 6.42 -0.08
N TRP A 38 9.68 6.81 -0.63
CA TRP A 38 10.07 6.46 -1.98
C TRP A 38 10.94 5.20 -1.99
N VAL A 39 10.50 4.19 -2.76
CA VAL A 39 11.18 2.90 -2.89
C VAL A 39 12.56 3.03 -3.55
N GLY A 40 12.75 4.06 -4.39
CA GLY A 40 14.04 4.35 -5.05
C GLY A 40 14.15 3.72 -6.41
N THR A 41 15.38 3.77 -6.97
CA THR A 41 15.73 3.23 -8.30
C THR A 41 16.76 2.11 -8.23
N LYS A 42 17.27 1.78 -7.04
CA LYS A 42 18.20 0.65 -6.90
C LYS A 42 17.44 -0.67 -7.11
N PRO A 43 18.00 -1.64 -7.82
CA PRO A 43 17.35 -2.92 -8.06
C PRO A 43 16.86 -3.57 -6.77
N ILE A 44 15.61 -3.98 -6.74
CA ILE A 44 15.01 -4.75 -5.65
C ILE A 44 14.76 -6.15 -6.18
N ALA A 45 15.46 -7.13 -5.61
CA ALA A 45 15.23 -8.53 -5.94
C ALA A 45 13.82 -8.95 -5.47
N GLY A 46 13.16 -9.82 -6.23
CA GLY A 46 11.95 -10.51 -5.79
C GLY A 46 12.22 -11.44 -4.60
N CYS A 47 11.17 -11.98 -4.00
CA CYS A 47 11.29 -12.99 -2.95
C CYS A 47 11.88 -14.28 -3.54
N ILE A 48 12.92 -14.83 -2.89
CA ILE A 48 13.57 -16.10 -3.28
C ILE A 48 13.06 -17.29 -2.46
N ASP A 49 11.98 -17.14 -1.73
CA ASP A 49 11.35 -18.17 -0.87
C ASP A 49 12.31 -18.92 0.06
N CYS A 50 13.34 -18.24 0.56
CA CYS A 50 14.31 -18.84 1.49
C CYS A 50 13.77 -19.08 2.90
N ARG A 51 12.59 -18.56 3.22
CA ARG A 51 11.83 -18.68 4.48
C ARG A 51 12.58 -18.25 5.76
N LYS A 52 13.79 -17.72 5.65
CA LYS A 52 14.56 -17.25 6.82
C LYS A 52 13.87 -16.14 7.60
N CYS A 53 12.95 -15.41 7.00
CA CYS A 53 12.16 -14.37 7.69
C CYS A 53 11.27 -14.94 8.80
N GLY A 54 10.90 -16.23 8.78
CA GLY A 54 10.20 -16.88 9.88
C GLY A 54 10.97 -16.82 11.20
N THR A 55 12.29 -16.95 11.14
CA THR A 55 13.19 -16.84 12.31
C THR A 55 13.73 -15.42 12.51
N LEU A 56 14.22 -14.79 11.42
CA LEU A 56 14.90 -13.50 11.49
C LEU A 56 13.95 -12.32 11.71
N LYS A 57 12.65 -12.50 11.44
CA LYS A 57 11.61 -11.43 11.46
C LYS A 57 11.93 -10.26 10.52
N ARG A 58 12.81 -10.49 9.55
CA ARG A 58 13.21 -9.55 8.50
C ARG A 58 13.69 -10.30 7.26
N CYS A 59 13.77 -9.61 6.12
CA CYS A 59 14.35 -10.19 4.91
C CYS A 59 15.87 -10.38 5.04
N VAL A 60 16.41 -11.40 4.38
CA VAL A 60 17.88 -11.62 4.32
C VAL A 60 18.60 -10.54 3.51
N PHE A 61 17.92 -9.94 2.54
CA PHE A 61 18.47 -8.81 1.79
C PHE A 61 18.36 -7.52 2.61
N ASN A 62 19.49 -6.87 2.82
CA ASN A 62 19.54 -5.62 3.59
C ASN A 62 19.39 -4.41 2.67
N ASP A 63 18.15 -4.06 2.37
CA ASP A 63 17.77 -3.00 1.44
C ASP A 63 16.50 -2.25 1.89
N LYS A 64 15.91 -1.48 0.97
CA LYS A 64 14.68 -0.68 1.18
C LYS A 64 13.51 -1.45 1.79
N VAL A 65 13.43 -2.77 1.60
CA VAL A 65 12.36 -3.58 2.20
C VAL A 65 12.50 -3.63 3.72
N ASN A 66 13.70 -3.89 4.23
CA ASN A 66 13.93 -3.91 5.68
C ASN A 66 13.83 -2.52 6.32
N GLU A 67 14.27 -1.48 5.61
CA GLU A 67 14.11 -0.09 6.04
C GLU A 67 12.63 0.25 6.24
N PHE A 68 11.80 -0.07 5.24
CA PHE A 68 10.35 0.11 5.30
C PHE A 68 9.70 -0.68 6.45
N LEU A 69 10.02 -1.95 6.59
CA LEU A 69 9.46 -2.80 7.63
C LEU A 69 9.79 -2.29 9.04
N GLY A 70 10.99 -1.73 9.22
CA GLY A 70 11.41 -1.14 10.49
C GLY A 70 10.56 0.06 10.91
N MET A 71 9.95 0.77 9.96
CA MET A 71 9.09 1.92 10.26
C MET A 71 7.59 1.63 10.13
N ALA A 72 7.19 0.64 9.33
CA ALA A 72 5.79 0.39 8.99
C ALA A 72 4.88 0.13 10.20
N ALA A 73 5.43 -0.46 11.27
CA ALA A 73 4.67 -0.75 12.49
C ALA A 73 4.09 0.51 13.16
N SER A 74 4.75 1.66 13.01
CA SER A 74 4.33 2.94 13.62
C SER A 74 3.21 3.67 12.87
N PHE A 75 2.78 3.17 11.70
CA PHE A 75 1.72 3.78 10.91
C PHE A 75 0.39 3.05 11.09
N ASP A 76 -0.70 3.80 11.01
CA ASP A 76 -2.08 3.32 11.21
C ASP A 76 -2.76 2.91 9.90
N GLY A 77 -2.28 3.40 8.74
CA GLY A 77 -2.81 3.11 7.41
C GLY A 77 -1.77 3.31 6.32
N PHE A 78 -2.05 2.79 5.11
CA PHE A 78 -1.09 2.74 4.01
C PHE A 78 -1.70 3.08 2.66
N PHE A 79 -0.93 3.80 1.84
CA PHE A 79 -1.16 3.91 0.40
C PHE A 79 0.04 3.34 -0.35
N PHE A 80 -0.24 2.57 -1.39
CA PHE A 80 0.80 2.03 -2.28
C PHE A 80 0.54 2.51 -3.69
N GLY A 81 1.38 3.44 -4.15
CA GLY A 81 1.30 4.04 -5.47
C GLY A 81 2.24 3.39 -6.48
N THR A 82 1.74 3.13 -7.68
CA THR A 82 2.52 2.56 -8.79
C THR A 82 2.16 3.18 -10.13
N PRO A 83 3.11 3.34 -11.06
CA PRO A 83 2.77 3.52 -12.46
C PRO A 83 2.34 2.18 -13.07
N VAL A 84 1.61 2.25 -14.19
CA VAL A 84 1.32 1.07 -15.02
C VAL A 84 2.48 0.80 -15.95
N HIS A 85 3.07 -0.37 -15.82
CA HIS A 85 4.02 -0.93 -16.78
C HIS A 85 3.49 -2.26 -17.32
N TRP A 86 3.35 -2.38 -18.65
CA TRP A 86 2.86 -3.62 -19.29
C TRP A 86 1.50 -4.11 -18.74
N SER A 87 0.57 -3.16 -18.49
CA SER A 87 -0.74 -3.45 -17.89
C SER A 87 -0.69 -4.11 -16.50
N ALA A 88 0.38 -3.87 -15.76
CA ALA A 88 0.63 -4.38 -14.41
C ALA A 88 1.31 -3.31 -13.55
N SER A 89 1.45 -3.58 -12.26
CA SER A 89 2.26 -2.78 -11.34
C SER A 89 3.72 -2.76 -11.79
N ASP A 90 4.39 -1.64 -11.55
CA ASP A 90 5.84 -1.54 -11.74
C ASP A 90 6.58 -2.64 -10.99
N GLY A 91 7.61 -3.20 -11.62
CA GLY A 91 8.41 -4.29 -11.08
C GLY A 91 9.10 -3.94 -9.75
N PHE A 92 9.46 -2.67 -9.52
CA PHE A 92 10.01 -2.22 -8.23
C PHE A 92 9.01 -2.41 -7.11
N LEU A 93 7.77 -1.92 -7.28
CA LEU A 93 6.74 -2.09 -6.26
C LEU A 93 6.36 -3.55 -6.08
N THR A 94 6.21 -4.32 -7.15
CA THR A 94 5.86 -5.74 -7.06
C THR A 94 6.92 -6.54 -6.30
N SER A 95 8.21 -6.35 -6.61
CA SER A 95 9.30 -7.00 -5.89
C SER A 95 9.38 -6.56 -4.43
N PHE A 96 9.16 -5.28 -4.18
CA PHE A 96 9.11 -4.71 -2.84
C PHE A 96 7.99 -5.31 -2.00
N LEU A 97 6.75 -5.32 -2.50
CA LEU A 97 5.58 -5.85 -1.80
C LEU A 97 5.70 -7.35 -1.57
N SER A 98 6.14 -8.13 -2.58
CA SER A 98 6.29 -9.58 -2.44
C SER A 98 7.21 -9.97 -1.30
N ARG A 99 8.25 -9.19 -1.06
CA ARG A 99 9.19 -9.42 0.06
C ARG A 99 8.69 -8.85 1.38
N ALA A 100 8.22 -7.61 1.39
CA ALA A 100 7.75 -6.96 2.60
C ALA A 100 6.59 -7.75 3.25
N PHE A 101 5.62 -8.14 2.42
CA PHE A 101 4.43 -8.83 2.89
C PHE A 101 4.72 -10.29 3.26
N PHE A 102 5.59 -10.96 2.49
CA PHE A 102 6.02 -12.31 2.85
C PHE A 102 6.81 -12.37 4.17
N VAL A 103 7.60 -11.33 4.47
CA VAL A 103 8.25 -11.23 5.80
C VAL A 103 7.20 -11.18 6.91
N CYS A 104 6.15 -10.39 6.75
CA CYS A 104 5.10 -10.30 7.77
C CYS A 104 4.30 -11.60 7.89
N GLN A 105 3.90 -12.20 6.79
CA GLN A 105 3.15 -13.44 6.78
C GLN A 105 3.96 -14.61 7.36
N ASN A 106 5.16 -14.87 6.83
CA ASN A 106 6.01 -15.99 7.26
C ASN A 106 6.68 -15.73 8.62
N GLY A 107 6.84 -14.46 8.97
CA GLY A 107 7.37 -14.02 10.26
C GLY A 107 6.32 -13.91 11.36
N ASP A 108 5.05 -14.14 11.07
CA ASP A 108 3.95 -13.94 12.01
C ASP A 108 3.99 -12.55 12.67
N LEU A 109 4.03 -11.50 11.83
CA LEU A 109 4.12 -10.11 12.28
C LEU A 109 2.80 -9.38 11.99
N ASP A 110 2.22 -8.78 13.01
CA ASP A 110 0.98 -8.01 12.92
C ASP A 110 1.16 -6.58 12.35
N THR A 111 2.28 -6.32 11.68
CA THR A 111 2.62 -4.99 11.15
C THR A 111 1.50 -4.36 10.34
N PHE A 112 0.77 -5.16 9.56
CA PHE A 112 -0.31 -4.72 8.67
C PHE A 112 -1.71 -5.17 9.09
N TYR A 113 -1.82 -6.06 10.06
CA TYR A 113 -3.09 -6.66 10.47
C TYR A 113 -4.14 -5.60 10.81
N LEU A 114 -5.29 -5.67 10.13
CA LEU A 114 -6.42 -4.74 10.23
C LEU A 114 -6.07 -3.25 10.05
N LYS A 115 -4.90 -2.93 9.52
CA LYS A 115 -4.58 -1.55 9.11
C LYS A 115 -5.13 -1.29 7.71
N PRO A 116 -5.95 -0.24 7.50
CA PRO A 116 -6.52 0.03 6.20
C PRO A 116 -5.44 0.38 5.17
N ALA A 117 -5.63 -0.10 3.94
CA ALA A 117 -4.71 0.15 2.83
C ALA A 117 -5.46 0.51 1.54
N ALA A 118 -4.79 1.23 0.66
CA ALA A 118 -5.30 1.53 -0.68
C ALA A 118 -4.19 1.45 -1.73
N GLY A 119 -4.50 0.82 -2.86
CA GLY A 119 -3.70 0.90 -4.07
C GLY A 119 -4.07 2.15 -4.86
N VAL A 120 -3.04 2.85 -5.39
CA VAL A 120 -3.18 4.05 -6.23
C VAL A 120 -2.39 3.84 -7.51
N VAL A 121 -3.02 4.05 -8.65
CA VAL A 121 -2.44 3.73 -9.95
C VAL A 121 -2.39 4.95 -10.86
N SER A 122 -1.22 5.21 -11.44
CA SER A 122 -1.06 6.25 -12.47
C SER A 122 -0.72 5.63 -13.83
N ALA A 123 -1.39 6.06 -14.88
CA ALA A 123 -1.15 5.58 -16.23
C ALA A 123 -1.31 6.68 -17.28
N ARG A 124 -0.63 6.51 -18.41
CA ARG A 124 -0.91 7.34 -19.58
C ARG A 124 -2.31 7.06 -20.16
N ARG A 125 -2.74 5.77 -20.18
CA ARG A 125 -4.00 5.38 -20.82
C ARG A 125 -4.62 4.11 -20.21
N ALA A 126 -4.13 2.92 -20.54
CA ALA A 126 -4.75 1.63 -20.22
C ALA A 126 -3.99 0.85 -19.15
N GLY A 127 -4.63 -0.20 -18.60
CA GLY A 127 -4.02 -1.13 -17.65
C GLY A 127 -4.17 -0.77 -16.18
N THR A 128 -4.90 0.30 -15.86
CA THR A 128 -5.08 0.76 -14.47
C THR A 128 -5.87 -0.22 -13.61
N THR A 129 -6.99 -0.75 -14.10
CA THR A 129 -7.83 -1.68 -13.34
C THR A 129 -7.11 -2.99 -13.04
N SER A 130 -6.46 -3.59 -14.03
CA SER A 130 -5.67 -4.83 -13.82
C SER A 130 -4.50 -4.63 -12.85
N THR A 131 -3.88 -3.46 -12.90
CA THR A 131 -2.81 -3.09 -11.95
C THR A 131 -3.37 -2.90 -10.54
N TRP A 132 -4.52 -2.24 -10.41
CA TRP A 132 -5.19 -2.03 -9.12
C TRP A 132 -5.63 -3.36 -8.49
N ASP A 133 -6.21 -4.27 -9.27
CA ASP A 133 -6.55 -5.63 -8.83
C ASP A 133 -5.32 -6.39 -8.33
N GLN A 134 -4.20 -6.27 -9.03
CA GLN A 134 -2.95 -6.91 -8.64
C GLN A 134 -2.47 -6.44 -7.27
N ILE A 135 -2.54 -5.13 -6.98
CA ILE A 135 -2.08 -4.57 -5.71
C ILE A 135 -3.01 -4.99 -4.56
N ASN A 136 -4.32 -4.96 -4.78
CA ASN A 136 -5.31 -5.28 -3.73
C ASN A 136 -5.17 -6.72 -3.21
N LYS A 137 -4.67 -7.66 -4.01
CA LYS A 137 -4.40 -9.04 -3.56
C LYS A 137 -3.38 -9.10 -2.43
N TYR A 138 -2.39 -8.21 -2.44
CA TYR A 138 -1.41 -8.12 -1.34
C TYR A 138 -2.08 -7.68 -0.04
N PHE A 139 -3.06 -6.78 -0.10
CA PHE A 139 -3.76 -6.32 1.10
C PHE A 139 -4.66 -7.42 1.66
N GLY A 140 -5.38 -8.14 0.79
CA GLY A 140 -6.26 -9.22 1.19
C GLY A 140 -5.55 -10.34 1.96
N ILE A 141 -4.35 -10.74 1.53
CA ILE A 141 -3.61 -11.84 2.19
C ILE A 141 -3.12 -11.47 3.60
N LEU A 142 -2.96 -10.19 3.92
CA LEU A 142 -2.54 -9.72 5.24
C LEU A 142 -3.70 -9.13 6.07
N GLU A 143 -4.94 -9.45 5.70
CA GLU A 143 -6.16 -9.03 6.41
C GLU A 143 -6.26 -7.50 6.57
N MET A 144 -5.79 -6.74 5.57
CA MET A 144 -5.89 -5.28 5.56
C MET A 144 -7.24 -4.86 4.94
N PRO A 145 -8.06 -4.05 5.61
CA PRO A 145 -9.25 -3.46 4.99
C PRO A 145 -8.85 -2.62 3.77
N ILE A 146 -9.43 -2.92 2.60
CA ILE A 146 -9.16 -2.19 1.36
C ILE A 146 -10.06 -0.96 1.30
N VAL A 147 -9.44 0.22 1.24
CA VAL A 147 -10.17 1.49 1.13
C VAL A 147 -10.38 1.83 -0.35
N THR A 148 -11.61 2.18 -0.67
CA THR A 148 -12.06 2.55 -2.02
C THR A 148 -12.50 4.02 -2.07
N SER A 149 -12.68 4.53 -3.28
CA SER A 149 -13.26 5.84 -3.57
C SER A 149 -14.60 5.69 -4.30
N GLN A 150 -15.09 6.75 -4.93
CA GLN A 150 -16.27 6.70 -5.78
C GLN A 150 -16.04 6.04 -7.14
N TYR A 151 -14.76 5.79 -7.49
CA TYR A 151 -14.33 5.11 -8.72
C TYR A 151 -13.10 4.24 -8.43
N TRP A 152 -12.51 3.58 -9.42
CA TRP A 152 -11.23 2.89 -9.23
C TRP A 152 -10.12 3.89 -8.92
N ASN A 153 -9.22 3.56 -8.01
CA ASN A 153 -8.20 4.47 -7.50
C ASN A 153 -7.09 4.72 -8.54
N GLN A 154 -7.39 5.48 -9.57
CA GLN A 154 -6.53 5.73 -10.72
C GLN A 154 -6.51 7.19 -11.14
N VAL A 155 -5.41 7.57 -11.78
CA VAL A 155 -5.26 8.85 -12.49
C VAL A 155 -4.60 8.63 -13.85
N HIS A 156 -4.83 9.57 -14.77
CA HIS A 156 -4.25 9.54 -16.11
C HIS A 156 -3.37 10.76 -16.37
N GLY A 157 -2.24 10.55 -17.05
CA GLY A 157 -1.29 11.57 -17.47
C GLY A 157 0.08 10.98 -17.77
N ARG A 158 0.83 11.62 -18.68
CA ARG A 158 2.22 11.30 -19.01
C ARG A 158 3.21 12.09 -18.16
N THR A 159 2.76 13.24 -17.68
CA THR A 159 3.54 14.17 -16.87
C THR A 159 2.79 14.54 -15.60
N PRO A 160 3.45 15.05 -14.57
CA PRO A 160 2.79 15.57 -13.38
C PRO A 160 1.73 16.63 -13.69
N ASP A 161 1.95 17.47 -14.69
CA ASP A 161 1.00 18.52 -15.08
C ASP A 161 -0.24 17.96 -15.75
N GLU A 162 -0.09 16.94 -16.61
CA GLU A 162 -1.24 16.24 -17.18
C GLU A 162 -2.06 15.51 -16.09
N VAL A 163 -1.40 14.89 -15.09
CA VAL A 163 -2.10 14.28 -13.94
C VAL A 163 -2.92 15.30 -13.17
N ARG A 164 -2.40 16.52 -12.98
CA ARG A 164 -3.17 17.60 -12.31
C ARG A 164 -4.38 18.05 -13.14
N GLN A 165 -4.38 17.84 -14.44
CA GLN A 165 -5.50 18.14 -15.35
C GLN A 165 -6.55 17.01 -15.41
N ASP A 166 -6.23 15.82 -14.90
CA ASP A 166 -7.19 14.74 -14.71
C ASP A 166 -8.09 15.04 -13.50
N ILE A 167 -9.09 15.90 -13.74
CA ILE A 167 -9.99 16.41 -12.69
C ILE A 167 -10.72 15.27 -11.98
N GLU A 168 -11.17 14.24 -12.72
CA GLU A 168 -11.87 13.09 -12.18
C GLU A 168 -10.91 12.24 -11.32
N GLY A 169 -9.71 11.94 -11.83
CA GLY A 169 -8.70 11.20 -11.10
C GLY A 169 -8.27 11.91 -9.81
N MET A 170 -8.05 13.22 -9.85
CA MET A 170 -7.69 14.01 -8.67
C MET A 170 -8.85 14.08 -7.67
N GLN A 171 -10.10 14.17 -8.11
CA GLN A 171 -11.27 14.05 -7.22
C GLN A 171 -11.34 12.66 -6.58
N THR A 172 -11.08 11.61 -7.34
CA THR A 172 -11.00 10.23 -6.85
C THR A 172 -9.97 10.10 -5.74
N MET A 173 -8.80 10.71 -5.88
CA MET A 173 -7.75 10.71 -4.84
C MET A 173 -8.20 11.43 -3.56
N ARG A 174 -8.86 12.58 -3.68
CA ARG A 174 -9.40 13.30 -2.51
C ARG A 174 -10.48 12.50 -1.78
N THR A 175 -11.40 11.87 -2.53
CA THR A 175 -12.43 10.99 -1.93
C THR A 175 -11.78 9.80 -1.22
N LEU A 176 -10.81 9.17 -1.87
CA LEU A 176 -10.07 8.05 -1.30
C LEU A 176 -9.37 8.43 0.03
N ALA A 177 -8.75 9.60 0.07
CA ALA A 177 -8.10 10.12 1.28
C ALA A 177 -9.10 10.37 2.41
N ARG A 178 -10.26 10.96 2.11
CA ARG A 178 -11.33 11.17 3.11
C ARG A 178 -11.91 9.85 3.62
N ASN A 179 -12.10 8.86 2.74
CA ASN A 179 -12.55 7.53 3.14
C ASN A 179 -11.52 6.83 4.05
N MET A 180 -10.23 6.98 3.75
CA MET A 180 -9.15 6.49 4.64
C MET A 180 -9.22 7.18 6.01
N ALA A 181 -9.36 8.50 6.05
CA ALA A 181 -9.47 9.25 7.30
C ALA A 181 -10.68 8.81 8.13
N TYR A 182 -11.84 8.58 7.46
CA TYR A 182 -13.03 8.04 8.10
C TYR A 182 -12.79 6.66 8.71
N MET A 183 -12.21 5.72 7.97
CA MET A 183 -11.89 4.37 8.45
C MET A 183 -10.95 4.40 9.66
N LEU A 184 -9.95 5.25 9.63
CA LEU A 184 -9.02 5.43 10.76
C LEU A 184 -9.74 5.97 12.01
N ARG A 185 -10.62 6.94 11.84
CA ARG A 185 -11.45 7.49 12.94
C ARG A 185 -12.39 6.43 13.51
N CYS A 186 -13.04 5.62 12.66
CA CYS A 186 -13.89 4.50 13.12
C CYS A 186 -13.09 3.50 13.95
N LYS A 187 -11.89 3.12 13.49
CA LYS A 187 -11.01 2.21 14.21
C LYS A 187 -10.56 2.78 15.57
N GLU A 188 -10.21 4.06 15.60
CA GLU A 188 -9.83 4.73 16.84
C GLU A 188 -11.03 4.85 17.82
N ALA A 189 -12.22 5.14 17.30
CA ALA A 189 -13.45 5.18 18.10
C ALA A 189 -13.79 3.79 18.68
N ALA A 190 -13.69 2.74 17.88
CA ALA A 190 -13.88 1.36 18.31
C ALA A 190 -12.90 0.98 19.44
N LYS A 191 -11.61 1.33 19.26
CA LYS A 191 -10.58 1.10 20.29
C LYS A 191 -10.91 1.83 21.61
N LYS A 192 -11.32 3.10 21.53
CA LYS A 192 -11.74 3.88 22.72
C LYS A 192 -13.00 3.32 23.39
N ALA A 193 -13.91 2.74 22.61
CA ALA A 193 -15.12 2.10 23.10
C ALA A 193 -14.86 0.67 23.66
N GLY A 194 -13.61 0.18 23.61
CA GLY A 194 -13.27 -1.15 24.10
C GLY A 194 -13.74 -2.31 23.22
N VAL A 195 -14.02 -2.06 21.93
CA VAL A 195 -14.38 -3.13 20.98
C VAL A 195 -13.17 -4.05 20.80
N PRO A 196 -13.29 -5.35 21.11
CA PRO A 196 -12.17 -6.27 20.99
C PRO A 196 -11.80 -6.54 19.53
N LEU A 197 -10.53 -6.81 19.28
CA LEU A 197 -10.10 -7.32 17.97
C LEU A 197 -10.69 -8.71 17.73
N PRO A 198 -10.92 -9.11 16.46
CA PRO A 198 -11.37 -10.45 16.13
C PRO A 198 -10.42 -11.51 16.69
N LYS A 199 -10.98 -12.60 17.20
CA LYS A 199 -10.20 -13.75 17.62
C LYS A 199 -9.67 -14.47 16.38
N ARG A 200 -8.36 -14.54 16.21
CA ARG A 200 -7.73 -15.30 15.11
C ARG A 200 -7.66 -16.79 15.48
N GLU A 201 -8.03 -17.62 14.53
CA GLU A 201 -7.82 -19.05 14.64
C GLU A 201 -6.39 -19.43 14.18
N PRO A 202 -5.84 -20.54 14.65
CA PRO A 202 -4.60 -21.09 14.08
C PRO A 202 -4.77 -21.35 12.58
N VAL A 203 -3.79 -20.95 11.80
CA VAL A 203 -3.81 -21.14 10.34
C VAL A 203 -3.75 -22.63 10.01
N ILE A 204 -4.75 -23.13 9.29
CA ILE A 204 -4.76 -24.49 8.76
C ILE A 204 -4.34 -24.43 7.29
N LEU A 205 -3.23 -25.07 6.97
CA LEU A 205 -2.76 -25.20 5.58
C LEU A 205 -3.23 -26.57 5.06
N THR A 206 -3.96 -26.58 3.96
CA THR A 206 -4.33 -27.82 3.26
C THR A 206 -3.36 -28.05 2.11
N ASP A 207 -2.79 -29.23 2.09
CA ASP A 207 -2.04 -29.75 0.94
C ASP A 207 -3.02 -30.61 0.11
N PHE A 208 -3.18 -30.27 -1.17
CA PHE A 208 -4.29 -30.67 -2.02
C PHE A 208 -4.53 -32.14 -2.20
N ILE A 209 -3.76 -32.99 -1.73
CA ILE A 209 -3.78 -34.32 -2.32
C ILE A 209 -3.84 -35.41 -1.28
N ARG A 210 -3.97 -35.10 -0.03
CA ARG A 210 -3.90 -36.12 1.03
C ARG A 210 -4.82 -35.87 2.20
#